data_03908975a9bef6d31cbe6ff2da109869
#
_entry.id   03908975a9bef6d31cbe6ff2da109869
#
_cell.length_a   1.000
_cell.length_b   1.000
_cell.length_c   1.000
_cell.angle_alpha   90.00
_cell.angle_beta   90.00
_cell.angle_gamma   90.00
#
_symmetry.space_group_name_H-M   'P 1'
#
loop_
_entity.id
_entity.type
_entity.pdbx_description
1 polymer ?
#
loop_
_entity_poly.entity_id
_entity_poly.type
_entity_poly.pdbx_seq_one_letter_code
_entity_poly.pdbx_strand_id
1 'polypeptide(L)'
;YFFKDLVEHGSIASLYDFENSRPLFEGVHRSFKFCLLTLTGRNTREPQADFAFFAQEPTDLQRPNTCFTLSPEEIKLLNPNTGTCPVFRSRRDAEITLGIYKRVPVLINENDPKNGNPWGIKFMTMFHMSNDSGLFHTREELEADGWTLRGNVFEKQTPPRTQGSNE
;
A
#
# COMPACT_ATOMS: atom_id res chain seq x y z
N TYR A 1 10.41 -2.95 -10.73
CA TYR A 1 10.77 -2.37 -12.04
C TYR A 1 10.13 -3.13 -13.21
N PHE A 2 10.14 -4.48 -13.22
CA PHE A 2 9.64 -5.30 -14.33
C PHE A 2 8.20 -4.99 -14.73
N PHE A 3 7.26 -5.00 -13.79
CA PHE A 3 5.84 -4.75 -14.10
C PHE A 3 5.60 -3.32 -14.61
N LYS A 4 6.26 -2.33 -14.02
CA LYS A 4 6.19 -0.94 -14.48
C LYS A 4 6.66 -0.79 -15.93
N ASP A 5 7.75 -1.46 -16.28
CA ASP A 5 8.26 -1.47 -17.66
C ASP A 5 7.24 -2.06 -18.65
N LEU A 6 6.62 -3.18 -18.28
CA LEU A 6 5.56 -3.81 -19.09
C LEU A 6 4.36 -2.88 -19.30
N VAL A 7 3.93 -2.18 -18.24
CA VAL A 7 2.84 -1.20 -18.31
C VAL A 7 3.22 -0.04 -19.20
N GLU A 8 4.43 0.51 -19.05
CA GLU A 8 4.89 1.66 -19.86
C GLU A 8 4.98 1.35 -21.34
N HIS A 9 5.30 0.11 -21.68
CA HIS A 9 5.35 -0.34 -23.07
C HIS A 9 4.02 -0.87 -23.62
N GLY A 10 2.97 -0.94 -22.78
CA GLY A 10 1.68 -1.53 -23.18
C GLY A 10 1.83 -3.00 -23.59
N SER A 11 2.67 -3.74 -22.88
CA SER A 11 3.00 -5.14 -23.21
C SER A 11 2.16 -6.15 -22.46
N ILE A 12 1.29 -5.72 -21.55
CA ILE A 12 0.40 -6.62 -20.79
C ILE A 12 -0.89 -6.77 -21.57
N ALA A 13 -1.22 -7.99 -21.99
CA ALA A 13 -2.53 -8.32 -22.55
C ALA A 13 -3.49 -8.71 -21.44
N SER A 14 -3.07 -9.59 -20.52
CA SER A 14 -3.89 -9.96 -19.36
C SER A 14 -3.06 -10.41 -18.17
N LEU A 15 -3.64 -10.23 -16.96
CA LEU A 15 -3.14 -10.79 -15.71
C LEU A 15 -4.33 -11.33 -14.91
N TYR A 16 -4.38 -12.65 -14.74
CA TYR A 16 -5.41 -13.34 -13.97
C TYR A 16 -4.79 -14.01 -12.76
N ASP A 17 -5.15 -13.55 -11.56
CA ASP A 17 -4.68 -14.09 -10.27
C ASP A 17 -5.68 -15.12 -9.74
N PHE A 18 -5.16 -16.28 -9.35
CA PHE A 18 -5.93 -17.41 -8.84
C PHE A 18 -5.51 -17.77 -7.43
N GLU A 19 -6.49 -18.15 -6.62
CA GLU A 19 -6.28 -18.77 -5.31
C GLU A 19 -6.53 -20.27 -5.41
N ASN A 20 -5.60 -21.10 -4.90
CA ASN A 20 -5.76 -22.55 -4.90
C ASN A 20 -6.72 -23.05 -3.79
N SER A 21 -7.60 -22.20 -3.29
CA SER A 21 -8.56 -22.51 -2.23
C SER A 21 -9.56 -23.59 -2.64
N ARG A 22 -9.97 -23.61 -3.90
CA ARG A 22 -10.56 -24.76 -4.60
C ARG A 22 -9.43 -25.40 -5.41
N PRO A 23 -8.91 -26.58 -5.02
CA PRO A 23 -7.64 -27.06 -5.52
C PRO A 23 -7.69 -27.34 -7.03
N LEU A 24 -7.18 -26.37 -7.79
CA LEU A 24 -6.84 -26.57 -9.21
C LEU A 24 -5.59 -27.47 -9.31
N PHE A 25 -4.73 -27.40 -8.29
CA PHE A 25 -3.53 -28.22 -8.14
C PHE A 25 -3.62 -28.98 -6.81
N GLU A 26 -3.99 -30.27 -6.85
CA GLU A 26 -4.25 -31.10 -5.66
C GLU A 26 -3.00 -31.24 -4.76
N GLY A 27 -1.80 -31.30 -5.35
CA GLY A 27 -0.53 -31.40 -4.62
C GLY A 27 -0.02 -30.10 -4.01
N VAL A 28 -0.71 -28.96 -4.20
CA VAL A 28 -0.31 -27.63 -3.74
C VAL A 28 -1.22 -27.18 -2.61
N HIS A 29 -0.62 -26.66 -1.53
CA HIS A 29 -1.39 -26.18 -0.39
C HIS A 29 -2.39 -25.09 -0.80
N ARG A 30 -3.58 -25.12 -0.21
CA ARG A 30 -4.74 -24.27 -0.58
C ARG A 30 -4.50 -22.75 -0.41
N SER A 31 -3.53 -22.35 0.40
CA SER A 31 -3.18 -20.93 0.60
C SER A 31 -2.31 -20.35 -0.51
N PHE A 32 -1.78 -21.18 -1.41
CA PHE A 32 -0.96 -20.69 -2.50
C PHE A 32 -1.79 -19.99 -3.57
N LYS A 33 -1.16 -18.97 -4.14
CA LYS A 33 -1.68 -18.22 -5.27
C LYS A 33 -0.77 -18.39 -6.47
N PHE A 34 -1.34 -18.27 -7.65
CA PHE A 34 -0.61 -18.23 -8.90
C PHE A 34 -1.30 -17.28 -9.86
N CYS A 35 -0.58 -16.80 -10.85
CA CYS A 35 -1.16 -15.93 -11.87
C CYS A 35 -0.83 -16.44 -13.29
N LEU A 36 -1.71 -16.12 -14.21
CA LEU A 36 -1.50 -16.24 -15.64
C LEU A 36 -1.23 -14.85 -16.20
N LEU A 37 -0.01 -14.60 -16.64
CA LEU A 37 0.40 -13.35 -17.26
C LEU A 37 0.57 -13.57 -18.75
N THR A 38 -0.21 -12.86 -19.55
CA THR A 38 -0.09 -12.85 -21.02
C THR A 38 0.56 -11.55 -21.48
N LEU A 39 1.63 -11.68 -22.23
CA LEU A 39 2.39 -10.55 -22.75
C LEU A 39 2.34 -10.51 -24.27
N THR A 40 2.31 -9.29 -24.81
CA THR A 40 2.49 -9.06 -26.24
C THR A 40 3.97 -8.86 -26.59
N GLY A 41 4.30 -9.08 -27.85
CA GLY A 41 5.63 -8.81 -28.38
C GLY A 41 5.90 -7.28 -28.51
N ARG A 42 7.18 -6.94 -28.72
CA ARG A 42 7.65 -5.54 -28.77
C ARG A 42 6.96 -4.67 -29.83
N ASN A 43 6.44 -5.27 -30.89
CA ASN A 43 5.80 -4.56 -31.99
C ASN A 43 4.28 -4.43 -31.85
N THR A 44 3.71 -5.03 -30.81
CA THR A 44 2.27 -5.00 -30.56
C THR A 44 2.03 -4.37 -29.19
N ARG A 45 1.25 -3.29 -29.17
CA ARG A 45 0.87 -2.62 -27.92
C ARG A 45 -0.60 -2.85 -27.66
N GLU A 46 -0.92 -3.21 -26.45
CA GLU A 46 -2.30 -3.30 -25.99
C GLU A 46 -2.73 -1.94 -25.41
N PRO A 47 -3.81 -1.35 -25.90
CA PRO A 47 -4.33 -0.10 -25.36
C PRO A 47 -4.87 -0.25 -23.93
N GLN A 48 -5.32 -1.44 -23.59
CA GLN A 48 -5.83 -1.82 -22.29
C GLN A 48 -5.45 -3.26 -21.98
N ALA A 49 -5.17 -3.55 -20.72
CA ALA A 49 -4.92 -4.91 -20.24
C ALA A 49 -6.12 -5.43 -19.46
N ASP A 50 -6.40 -6.72 -19.57
CA ASP A 50 -7.44 -7.41 -18.81
C ASP A 50 -6.91 -7.90 -17.48
N PHE A 51 -7.66 -7.66 -16.41
CA PHE A 51 -7.33 -8.09 -15.06
C PHE A 51 -8.47 -8.87 -14.41
N ALA A 52 -8.12 -9.88 -13.64
CA ALA A 52 -9.00 -10.55 -12.69
C ALA A 52 -8.19 -10.98 -11.47
N PHE A 53 -8.76 -10.83 -10.28
CA PHE A 53 -8.11 -11.22 -9.03
C PHE A 53 -9.03 -12.11 -8.20
N PHE A 54 -8.42 -12.94 -7.36
CA PHE A 54 -9.11 -13.86 -6.45
C PHE A 54 -9.98 -14.92 -7.15
N ALA A 55 -9.71 -15.26 -8.41
CA ALA A 55 -10.37 -16.36 -9.09
C ALA A 55 -9.99 -17.69 -8.42
N GLN A 56 -10.95 -18.62 -8.31
CA GLN A 56 -10.75 -19.93 -7.70
C GLN A 56 -10.88 -21.05 -8.72
N GLU A 57 -11.52 -20.76 -9.85
CA GLU A 57 -11.70 -21.69 -10.96
C GLU A 57 -11.75 -20.91 -12.29
N PRO A 58 -11.42 -21.53 -13.44
CA PRO A 58 -11.41 -20.83 -14.73
C PRO A 58 -12.76 -20.23 -15.11
N THR A 59 -13.87 -20.84 -14.67
CA THR A 59 -15.24 -20.37 -14.90
C THR A 59 -15.53 -19.03 -14.21
N ASP A 60 -14.77 -18.65 -13.19
CA ASP A 60 -14.91 -17.36 -12.52
C ASP A 60 -14.61 -16.18 -13.46
N LEU A 61 -13.71 -16.37 -14.44
CA LEU A 61 -13.41 -15.36 -15.44
C LEU A 61 -14.60 -15.04 -16.38
N GLN A 62 -15.59 -15.94 -16.45
CA GLN A 62 -16.78 -15.76 -17.26
C GLN A 62 -17.93 -15.06 -16.49
N ARG A 63 -17.76 -14.88 -15.17
CA ARG A 63 -18.79 -14.22 -14.35
C ARG A 63 -18.82 -12.72 -14.64
N PRO A 64 -20.03 -12.13 -14.70
CA PRO A 64 -20.17 -10.69 -14.79
C PRO A 64 -19.41 -9.99 -13.65
N ASN A 65 -18.76 -8.89 -13.96
CA ASN A 65 -18.00 -8.05 -13.01
C ASN A 65 -16.71 -8.64 -12.43
N THR A 66 -16.27 -9.84 -12.78
CA THR A 66 -14.98 -10.39 -12.33
C THR A 66 -13.83 -9.75 -13.08
N CYS A 67 -13.89 -9.74 -14.41
CA CYS A 67 -12.85 -9.14 -15.23
C CYS A 67 -13.08 -7.63 -15.40
N PHE A 68 -11.99 -6.87 -15.44
CA PHE A 68 -11.98 -5.43 -15.73
C PHE A 68 -10.75 -5.08 -16.55
N THR A 69 -10.81 -3.97 -17.27
CA THR A 69 -9.70 -3.46 -18.08
C THR A 69 -9.16 -2.17 -17.50
N LEU A 70 -7.85 -1.97 -17.62
CA LEU A 70 -7.19 -0.70 -17.32
C LEU A 70 -6.19 -0.37 -18.44
N SER A 71 -6.14 0.91 -18.81
CA SER A 71 -5.07 1.40 -19.67
C SER A 71 -3.78 1.66 -18.87
N PRO A 72 -2.61 1.76 -19.53
CA PRO A 72 -1.37 2.16 -18.86
C PRO A 72 -1.48 3.48 -18.10
N GLU A 73 -2.22 4.45 -18.64
CA GLU A 73 -2.45 5.76 -18.03
C GLU A 73 -3.31 5.63 -16.78
N GLU A 74 -4.33 4.79 -16.79
CA GLU A 74 -5.19 4.51 -15.65
C GLU A 74 -4.43 3.80 -14.53
N ILE A 75 -3.54 2.86 -14.87
CA ILE A 75 -2.65 2.22 -13.88
C ILE A 75 -1.71 3.26 -13.24
N LYS A 76 -1.11 4.15 -14.05
CA LYS A 76 -0.26 5.24 -13.54
C LYS A 76 -1.03 6.22 -12.66
N LEU A 77 -2.28 6.53 -13.01
CA LEU A 77 -3.14 7.39 -12.19
C LEU A 77 -3.44 6.77 -10.83
N LEU A 78 -3.76 5.48 -10.80
CA LEU A 78 -4.08 4.74 -9.58
C LEU A 78 -2.85 4.50 -8.69
N ASN A 79 -1.71 4.25 -9.31
CA ASN A 79 -0.48 3.88 -8.61
C ASN A 79 0.77 4.48 -9.28
N PRO A 80 0.97 5.81 -9.17
CA PRO A 80 2.06 6.49 -9.86
C PRO A 80 3.44 6.06 -9.37
N ASN A 81 3.58 5.71 -8.11
CA ASN A 81 4.88 5.43 -7.49
C ASN A 81 5.49 4.12 -7.99
N THR A 82 4.70 3.05 -8.05
CA THR A 82 5.18 1.72 -8.46
C THR A 82 4.79 1.33 -9.88
N GLY A 83 3.76 1.96 -10.46
CA GLY A 83 3.22 1.61 -11.77
C GLY A 83 2.66 0.18 -11.84
N THR A 84 2.21 -0.37 -10.69
CA THR A 84 1.59 -1.70 -10.63
C THR A 84 0.08 -1.59 -10.62
N CYS A 85 -0.60 -2.60 -11.18
CA CYS A 85 -2.05 -2.66 -11.13
C CYS A 85 -2.54 -2.85 -9.69
N PRO A 86 -3.44 -2.00 -9.18
CA PRO A 86 -4.12 -2.25 -7.92
C PRO A 86 -4.99 -3.49 -8.01
N VAL A 87 -5.12 -4.19 -6.88
CA VAL A 87 -5.93 -5.42 -6.78
C VAL A 87 -7.38 -5.05 -6.48
N PHE A 88 -8.30 -5.37 -7.38
CA PHE A 88 -9.74 -5.16 -7.21
C PHE A 88 -10.49 -6.49 -7.21
N ARG A 89 -11.53 -6.61 -6.39
CA ARG A 89 -12.38 -7.80 -6.36
C ARG A 89 -13.39 -7.85 -7.50
N SER A 90 -13.74 -6.69 -8.04
CA SER A 90 -14.75 -6.59 -9.09
C SER A 90 -14.45 -5.42 -10.03
N ARG A 91 -15.04 -5.47 -11.21
CA ARG A 91 -15.08 -4.34 -12.15
C ARG A 91 -15.63 -3.08 -11.48
N ARG A 92 -16.67 -3.23 -10.65
CA ARG A 92 -17.29 -2.11 -9.97
C ARG A 92 -16.33 -1.39 -9.01
N ASP A 93 -15.48 -2.14 -8.29
CA ASP A 93 -14.47 -1.55 -7.40
C ASP A 93 -13.43 -0.78 -8.20
N ALA A 94 -12.99 -1.32 -9.33
CA ALA A 94 -12.06 -0.63 -10.24
C ALA A 94 -12.66 0.68 -10.78
N GLU A 95 -13.92 0.66 -11.24
CA GLU A 95 -14.63 1.84 -11.76
C GLU A 95 -14.79 2.93 -10.70
N ILE A 96 -15.21 2.57 -9.49
CA ILE A 96 -15.37 3.51 -8.37
C ILE A 96 -14.04 4.15 -8.02
N THR A 97 -13.01 3.33 -7.83
CA THR A 97 -11.68 3.80 -7.43
C THR A 97 -11.09 4.70 -8.51
N LEU A 98 -11.16 4.28 -9.78
CA LEU A 98 -10.71 5.09 -10.90
C LEU A 98 -11.46 6.42 -10.99
N GLY A 99 -12.78 6.41 -10.79
CA GLY A 99 -13.61 7.61 -10.74
C GLY A 99 -13.23 8.57 -9.62
N ILE A 100 -12.76 8.05 -8.48
CA ILE A 100 -12.22 8.88 -7.38
C ILE A 100 -10.88 9.49 -7.80
N TYR A 101 -9.92 8.69 -8.25
CA TYR A 101 -8.57 9.18 -8.58
C TYR A 101 -8.52 10.09 -9.83
N LYS A 102 -9.51 10.03 -10.71
CA LYS A 102 -9.68 11.05 -11.78
C LYS A 102 -10.02 12.45 -11.24
N ARG A 103 -10.50 12.56 -10.00
CA ARG A 103 -10.92 13.83 -9.35
C ARG A 103 -10.06 14.24 -8.17
N VAL A 104 -9.42 13.26 -7.53
CA VAL A 104 -8.68 13.44 -6.28
C VAL A 104 -7.30 12.82 -6.45
N PRO A 105 -6.20 13.58 -6.24
CA PRO A 105 -4.86 13.04 -6.40
C PRO A 105 -4.55 12.00 -5.32
N VAL A 106 -3.59 11.11 -5.60
CA VAL A 106 -3.01 10.19 -4.60
C VAL A 106 -2.43 10.97 -3.42
N LEU A 107 -2.31 10.32 -2.28
CA LEU A 107 -1.79 10.96 -1.06
C LEU A 107 -0.38 11.53 -1.27
N ILE A 108 0.51 10.75 -1.86
CA ILE A 108 1.87 11.16 -2.19
C ILE A 108 2.25 10.55 -3.53
N ASN A 109 2.72 11.39 -4.45
CA ASN A 109 3.35 11.00 -5.70
C ASN A 109 4.85 11.30 -5.62
N GLU A 110 5.66 10.29 -5.37
CA GLU A 110 7.12 10.41 -5.22
C GLU A 110 7.84 10.80 -6.52
N ASN A 111 7.17 10.65 -7.66
CA ASN A 111 7.72 11.03 -8.97
C ASN A 111 7.56 12.54 -9.26
N ASP A 112 6.83 13.30 -8.44
CA ASP A 112 6.70 14.75 -8.55
C ASP A 112 7.18 15.44 -7.26
N PRO A 113 8.48 15.77 -7.15
CA PRO A 113 9.04 16.38 -5.93
C PRO A 113 8.44 17.75 -5.56
N LYS A 114 7.82 18.44 -6.52
CA LYS A 114 7.27 19.79 -6.28
C LYS A 114 5.82 19.77 -5.83
N ASN A 115 4.99 18.94 -6.49
CA ASN A 115 3.52 18.94 -6.27
C ASN A 115 3.01 17.58 -5.80
N GLY A 116 3.89 16.59 -5.61
CA GLY A 116 3.53 15.21 -5.31
C GLY A 116 2.94 14.97 -3.92
N ASN A 117 2.95 15.99 -3.05
CA ASN A 117 2.28 15.95 -1.75
C ASN A 117 1.25 17.09 -1.63
N PRO A 118 0.16 17.05 -2.40
CA PRO A 118 -0.83 18.13 -2.44
C PRO A 118 -1.59 18.30 -1.11
N TRP A 119 -1.57 17.28 -0.26
CA TRP A 119 -2.24 17.27 1.04
C TRP A 119 -1.35 17.73 2.19
N GLY A 120 -0.06 17.97 1.95
CA GLY A 120 0.90 18.33 3.00
C GLY A 120 1.09 17.25 4.07
N ILE A 121 0.85 15.97 3.70
CA ILE A 121 0.92 14.85 4.65
C ILE A 121 2.37 14.53 5.00
N LYS A 122 2.60 14.30 6.28
CA LYS A 122 3.86 13.77 6.80
C LYS A 122 3.57 12.49 7.58
N PHE A 123 4.10 11.38 7.10
CA PHE A 123 4.04 10.12 7.85
C PHE A 123 5.00 10.16 9.03
N MET A 124 4.52 9.71 10.17
CA MET A 124 5.32 9.49 11.35
C MET A 124 5.17 8.03 11.79
N THR A 125 6.26 7.41 12.16
CA THR A 125 6.22 6.09 12.78
C THR A 125 5.79 6.26 14.23
N MET A 126 4.82 5.48 14.66
CA MET A 126 4.49 5.35 16.09
C MET A 126 5.63 4.60 16.80
N PHE A 127 5.65 4.64 18.13
CA PHE A 127 6.62 3.88 18.92
C PHE A 127 6.63 2.41 18.50
N HIS A 128 7.82 1.91 18.17
CA HIS A 128 8.05 0.54 17.75
C HIS A 128 8.82 -0.21 18.84
N MET A 129 8.25 -1.31 19.34
CA MET A 129 8.80 -2.08 20.48
C MET A 129 10.28 -2.45 20.36
N SER A 130 10.76 -2.71 19.12
CA SER A 130 12.16 -3.05 18.90
C SER A 130 13.05 -1.82 18.70
N ASN A 131 12.61 -0.86 17.85
CA ASN A 131 13.45 0.27 17.48
C ASN A 131 13.53 1.33 18.59
N ASP A 132 12.47 1.48 19.35
CA ASP A 132 12.32 2.48 20.41
C ASP A 132 12.36 1.84 21.80
N SER A 133 12.91 0.63 21.94
CA SER A 133 12.96 -0.11 23.19
C SER A 133 13.57 0.69 24.35
N GLY A 134 14.55 1.53 24.06
CA GLY A 134 15.15 2.42 25.07
C GLY A 134 14.26 3.56 25.60
N LEU A 135 13.09 3.77 24.97
CA LEU A 135 12.11 4.77 25.41
C LEU A 135 11.00 4.16 26.28
N PHE A 136 10.94 2.82 26.37
CA PHE A 136 9.97 2.12 27.21
C PHE A 136 10.59 1.83 28.57
N HIS A 137 9.95 2.33 29.62
CA HIS A 137 10.37 2.13 30.99
C HIS A 137 9.23 1.51 31.79
N THR A 138 9.58 0.67 32.76
CA THR A 138 8.59 0.17 33.71
C THR A 138 8.23 1.29 34.70
N ARG A 139 7.12 1.09 35.40
CA ARG A 139 6.69 2.02 36.46
C ARG A 139 7.77 2.15 37.55
N GLU A 140 8.33 1.03 37.94
CA GLU A 140 9.36 0.94 38.99
C GLU A 140 10.64 1.71 38.59
N GLU A 141 11.06 1.61 37.32
CA GLU A 141 12.19 2.37 36.80
C GLU A 141 11.93 3.87 36.79
N LEU A 142 10.75 4.29 36.35
CA LEU A 142 10.37 5.70 36.36
C LEU A 142 10.27 6.26 37.77
N GLU A 143 9.66 5.53 38.70
CA GLU A 143 9.57 5.95 40.12
C GLU A 143 10.95 6.02 40.78
N ALA A 144 11.85 5.08 40.50
CA ALA A 144 13.24 5.11 40.97
C ALA A 144 14.05 6.32 40.39
N ASP A 145 13.72 6.75 39.17
CA ASP A 145 14.32 7.95 38.53
C ASP A 145 13.62 9.26 38.94
N GLY A 146 12.72 9.22 39.92
CA GLY A 146 12.07 10.41 40.52
C GLY A 146 10.86 10.93 39.74
N TRP A 147 10.29 10.11 38.87
CA TRP A 147 9.00 10.42 38.24
C TRP A 147 7.85 10.05 39.17
N THR A 148 6.78 10.80 39.15
CA THR A 148 5.57 10.54 39.94
C THR A 148 4.38 10.39 39.02
N LEU A 149 3.62 9.31 39.20
CA LEU A 149 2.38 9.05 38.45
C LEU A 149 1.27 9.98 38.93
N ARG A 150 0.75 10.82 38.01
CA ARG A 150 -0.43 11.65 38.24
C ARG A 150 -1.48 11.32 37.20
N GLY A 151 -2.56 10.68 37.65
CA GLY A 151 -3.56 10.14 36.69
C GLY A 151 -2.96 9.07 35.79
N ASN A 152 -2.83 9.35 34.49
CA ASN A 152 -2.27 8.45 33.48
C ASN A 152 -0.92 8.95 32.92
N VAL A 153 -0.28 9.93 33.56
CA VAL A 153 0.96 10.55 33.09
C VAL A 153 2.00 10.53 34.18
N PHE A 154 3.24 10.21 33.82
CA PHE A 154 4.39 10.37 34.71
C PHE A 154 4.97 11.78 34.55
N GLU A 155 5.14 12.47 35.68
CA GLU A 155 5.70 13.82 35.76
C GLU A 155 6.97 13.80 36.60
N LYS A 156 8.02 14.47 36.10
CA LYS A 156 9.24 14.72 36.88
C LYS A 156 9.24 16.16 37.34
N GLN A 157 9.36 16.40 38.66
CA GLN A 157 9.51 17.76 39.15
C GLN A 157 10.86 18.33 38.70
N THR A 158 10.83 19.31 37.81
CA THR A 158 12.04 20.08 37.48
C THR A 158 12.34 20.98 38.68
N PRO A 159 13.53 20.89 39.31
CA PRO A 159 13.88 21.83 40.37
C PRO A 159 13.81 23.28 39.87
N PRO A 160 13.33 24.21 40.68
CA PRO A 160 13.26 25.62 40.26
C PRO A 160 14.64 26.09 39.78
N ARG A 161 14.69 26.67 38.57
CA ARG A 161 15.93 27.33 38.09
C ARG A 161 16.32 28.38 39.13
N THR A 162 17.42 28.15 39.84
CA THR A 162 18.10 29.20 40.63
C THR A 162 18.49 30.28 39.66
N GLN A 163 17.80 31.42 39.73
CA GLN A 163 18.25 32.62 39.06
C GLN A 163 19.62 32.97 39.71
N GLY A 164 20.65 32.86 38.89
CA GLY A 164 21.98 33.33 39.29
C GLY A 164 21.87 34.83 39.61
N SER A 165 22.14 35.16 40.87
CA SER A 165 22.39 36.54 41.28
C SER A 165 23.55 37.08 40.48
N ASN A 166 23.29 38.09 39.66
CA ASN A 166 24.34 38.97 39.14
C ASN A 166 24.90 39.77 40.34
N GLU A 167 26.14 39.52 40.64
CA GLU A 167 27.06 40.53 41.23
C GLU A 167 28.12 40.83 40.20
#